data_75ad3069363252314c6dfde60b7405c8
#
_entry.id   75ad3069363252314c6dfde60b7405c8
#
_cell.length_a   1.000
_cell.length_b   1.000
_cell.length_c   1.000
_cell.angle_alpha   90.00
_cell.angle_beta   90.00
_cell.angle_gamma   90.00
#
_symmetry.space_group_name_H-M   'P 1'
#
loop_
_entity.id
_entity.type
_entity.pdbx_description
1 polymer ?
#
loop_
_entity_poly.entity_id
_entity_poly.type
_entity_poly.pdbx_seq_one_letter_code
_entity_poly.pdbx_strand_id
1 'polypeptide(L)'
;LSVAWIVLTIGCIVYANTHKVSEGYRRLAGFVSAGYVVYILLYLLTDMPFNERYGLLNTVLSVPLFAVALKEVRVKEHVKKAVTAVFLAAVAAGCVLLLVRMDGVDETLEKRVIVDKMVAEGYENGYATFWNGNVMTELSGGKIQMWVWRDATLDQHGPDVDEIYPWLQLTSHDTERPTGKVFVLFSREEFGNNPWKQNLQPE
;
A
#
# COMPACT_ATOMS: atom_id res chain seq x y z
N LEU A 1 -6.49 -17.72 5.62
CA LEU A 1 -5.24 -17.46 6.37
C LEU A 1 -5.43 -16.36 7.43
N SER A 2 -6.04 -15.25 7.08
CA SER A 2 -6.21 -14.08 7.96
C SER A 2 -6.99 -14.40 9.24
N VAL A 3 -8.07 -15.18 9.16
CA VAL A 3 -8.88 -15.54 10.33
C VAL A 3 -8.08 -16.43 11.32
N ALA A 4 -7.36 -17.42 10.81
CA ALA A 4 -6.53 -18.29 11.65
C ALA A 4 -5.42 -17.49 12.35
N TRP A 5 -4.83 -16.52 11.66
CA TRP A 5 -3.82 -15.63 12.21
C TRP A 5 -4.35 -14.76 13.34
N ILE A 6 -5.54 -14.17 13.15
CA ILE A 6 -6.22 -13.36 14.17
C ILE A 6 -6.54 -14.22 15.40
N VAL A 7 -7.12 -15.42 15.20
CA VAL A 7 -7.46 -16.34 16.30
C VAL A 7 -6.21 -16.74 17.10
N LEU A 8 -5.10 -17.06 16.41
CA LEU A 8 -3.83 -17.36 17.07
C LEU A 8 -3.28 -16.17 17.85
N THR A 9 -3.36 -14.99 17.30
CA THR A 9 -2.90 -13.76 17.98
C THR A 9 -3.71 -13.51 19.25
N ILE A 10 -5.03 -13.58 19.15
CA ILE A 10 -5.93 -13.46 20.31
C ILE A 10 -5.62 -14.55 21.34
N GLY A 11 -5.43 -15.80 20.92
CA GLY A 11 -5.04 -16.90 21.80
C GLY A 11 -3.76 -16.62 22.57
N CYS A 12 -2.73 -16.09 21.90
CA CYS A 12 -1.47 -15.70 22.55
C CYS A 12 -1.64 -14.56 23.56
N ILE A 13 -2.46 -13.56 23.23
CA ILE A 13 -2.76 -12.43 24.12
C ILE A 13 -3.54 -12.92 25.36
N VAL A 14 -4.55 -13.74 25.18
CA VAL A 14 -5.33 -14.33 26.28
C VAL A 14 -4.43 -15.18 27.18
N TYR A 15 -3.58 -16.03 26.57
CA TYR A 15 -2.63 -16.84 27.32
C TYR A 15 -1.68 -15.99 28.17
N ALA A 16 -1.14 -14.89 27.61
CA ALA A 16 -0.25 -13.99 28.35
C ALA A 16 -0.92 -13.30 29.55
N ASN A 17 -2.24 -13.12 29.51
CA ASN A 17 -3.00 -12.46 30.58
C ASN A 17 -3.58 -13.45 31.61
N THR A 18 -3.76 -14.72 31.24
CA THR A 18 -4.39 -15.72 32.12
C THR A 18 -3.38 -16.64 32.80
N HIS A 19 -2.13 -16.69 32.34
CA HIS A 19 -1.11 -17.58 32.86
C HIS A 19 0.07 -16.82 33.45
N LYS A 20 0.85 -17.50 34.29
CA LYS A 20 2.14 -17.00 34.77
C LYS A 20 3.17 -17.16 33.66
N VAL A 21 3.50 -16.07 33.01
CA VAL A 21 4.45 -15.96 31.91
C VAL A 21 5.55 -14.96 32.24
N SER A 22 6.60 -14.92 31.43
CA SER A 22 7.65 -13.91 31.58
C SER A 22 7.09 -12.50 31.37
N GLU A 23 7.71 -11.52 32.03
CA GLU A 23 7.33 -10.11 31.91
C GLU A 23 7.51 -9.62 30.46
N GLY A 24 8.56 -10.07 29.78
CA GLY A 24 8.80 -9.76 28.38
C GLY A 24 7.67 -10.20 27.46
N TYR A 25 7.14 -11.43 27.68
CA TYR A 25 6.01 -11.91 26.90
C TYR A 25 4.74 -11.09 27.17
N ARG A 26 4.47 -10.75 28.42
CA ARG A 26 3.31 -9.93 28.80
C ARG A 26 3.38 -8.54 28.20
N ARG A 27 4.55 -7.90 28.22
CA ARG A 27 4.76 -6.58 27.60
C ARG A 27 4.55 -6.64 26.07
N LEU A 28 5.08 -7.66 25.41
CA LEU A 28 4.91 -7.86 23.97
C LEU A 28 3.43 -8.08 23.61
N ALA A 29 2.72 -8.92 24.39
CA ALA A 29 1.28 -9.13 24.19
C ALA A 29 0.48 -7.85 24.40
N GLY A 30 0.81 -7.05 25.41
CA GLY A 30 0.21 -5.74 25.62
C GLY A 30 0.46 -4.77 24.47
N PHE A 31 1.67 -4.73 23.94
CA PHE A 31 2.02 -3.88 22.81
C PHE A 31 1.25 -4.27 21.53
N VAL A 32 1.19 -5.57 21.21
CA VAL A 32 0.42 -6.08 20.07
C VAL A 32 -1.07 -5.79 20.27
N SER A 33 -1.60 -5.99 21.50
CA SER A 33 -3.01 -5.65 21.81
C SER A 33 -3.31 -4.17 21.59
N ALA A 34 -2.44 -3.29 22.05
CA ALA A 34 -2.59 -1.85 21.85
C ALA A 34 -2.60 -1.50 20.36
N GLY A 35 -1.74 -2.11 19.55
CA GLY A 35 -1.73 -1.93 18.10
C GLY A 35 -3.07 -2.31 17.45
N TYR A 36 -3.66 -3.44 17.84
CA TYR A 36 -5.00 -3.83 17.33
C TYR A 36 -6.10 -2.88 17.81
N VAL A 37 -6.07 -2.43 19.06
CA VAL A 37 -7.04 -1.46 19.58
C VAL A 37 -6.96 -0.15 18.79
N VAL A 38 -5.75 0.38 18.58
CA VAL A 38 -5.55 1.61 17.79
C VAL A 38 -6.04 1.40 16.34
N TYR A 39 -5.75 0.25 15.74
CA TYR A 39 -6.22 -0.09 14.40
C TYR A 39 -7.75 -0.09 14.29
N ILE A 40 -8.42 -0.71 15.27
CA ILE A 40 -9.90 -0.74 15.31
C ILE A 40 -10.45 0.67 15.55
N LEU A 41 -9.89 1.42 16.48
CA LEU A 41 -10.33 2.79 16.79
C LEU A 41 -10.16 3.72 15.58
N LEU A 42 -9.11 3.54 14.80
CA LEU A 42 -8.90 4.31 13.58
C LEU A 42 -10.13 4.21 12.65
N TYR A 43 -10.62 3.00 12.41
CA TYR A 43 -11.79 2.78 11.54
C TYR A 43 -13.13 3.13 12.19
N LEU A 44 -13.23 3.06 13.51
CA LEU A 44 -14.47 3.42 14.21
C LEU A 44 -14.63 4.94 14.36
N LEU A 45 -13.53 5.67 14.45
CA LEU A 45 -13.53 7.10 14.76
C LEU A 45 -13.24 7.99 13.54
N THR A 46 -12.87 7.41 12.41
CA THR A 46 -12.56 8.16 11.19
C THR A 46 -13.29 7.57 9.99
N ASP A 47 -13.53 8.40 8.98
CA ASP A 47 -14.11 7.98 7.69
C ASP A 47 -13.06 7.38 6.74
N MET A 48 -11.95 6.86 7.27
CA MET A 48 -10.89 6.28 6.44
C MET A 48 -11.40 5.00 5.75
N PRO A 49 -11.22 4.87 4.43
CA PRO A 49 -11.55 3.65 3.72
C PRO A 49 -10.69 2.49 4.22
N PHE A 50 -11.31 1.31 4.34
CA PHE A 50 -10.58 0.12 4.75
C PHE A 50 -9.42 -0.16 3.79
N ASN A 51 -8.22 -0.30 4.34
CA ASN A 51 -7.04 -0.66 3.59
C ASN A 51 -6.21 -1.68 4.37
N GLU A 52 -6.02 -2.85 3.77
CA GLU A 52 -5.32 -3.98 4.39
C GLU A 52 -3.88 -3.66 4.82
N ARG A 53 -3.23 -2.71 4.12
CA ARG A 53 -1.84 -2.31 4.42
C ARG A 53 -1.68 -1.72 5.83
N TYR A 54 -2.71 -1.09 6.39
CA TYR A 54 -2.65 -0.55 7.75
C TYR A 54 -2.65 -1.65 8.82
N GLY A 55 -3.15 -2.84 8.50
CA GLY A 55 -3.07 -4.03 9.35
C GLY A 55 -1.73 -4.76 9.29
N LEU A 56 -0.88 -4.44 8.31
CA LEU A 56 0.38 -5.15 8.08
C LEU A 56 1.32 -5.08 9.29
N LEU A 57 1.44 -3.92 9.93
CA LEU A 57 2.28 -3.73 11.11
C LEU A 57 1.86 -4.69 12.24
N ASN A 58 0.57 -4.80 12.51
CA ASN A 58 0.04 -5.70 13.55
C ASN A 58 0.31 -7.17 13.21
N THR A 59 0.20 -7.53 11.92
CA THR A 59 0.53 -8.87 11.43
C THR A 59 2.00 -9.18 11.64
N VAL A 60 2.90 -8.28 11.27
CA VAL A 60 4.35 -8.44 11.46
C VAL A 60 4.71 -8.54 12.94
N LEU A 61 4.13 -7.69 13.79
CA LEU A 61 4.37 -7.70 15.24
C LEU A 61 3.83 -8.95 15.94
N SER A 62 2.85 -9.64 15.38
CA SER A 62 2.35 -10.91 15.93
C SER A 62 3.32 -12.08 15.72
N VAL A 63 4.25 -12.01 14.76
CA VAL A 63 5.27 -13.05 14.53
C VAL A 63 6.17 -13.27 15.77
N PRO A 64 6.84 -12.25 16.32
CA PRO A 64 7.61 -12.41 17.55
C PRO A 64 6.73 -12.82 18.74
N LEU A 65 5.46 -12.40 18.80
CA LEU A 65 4.52 -12.85 19.83
C LEU A 65 4.34 -14.35 19.79
N PHE A 66 4.15 -14.95 18.61
CA PHE A 66 4.05 -16.43 18.45
C PHE A 66 5.34 -17.12 18.84
N ALA A 67 6.49 -16.61 18.42
CA ALA A 67 7.78 -17.20 18.75
C ALA A 67 8.02 -17.26 20.26
N VAL A 68 7.68 -16.18 20.99
CA VAL A 68 7.79 -16.15 22.44
C VAL A 68 6.73 -17.02 23.09
N ALA A 69 5.49 -17.04 22.59
CA ALA A 69 4.43 -17.91 23.08
C ALA A 69 4.82 -19.39 23.01
N LEU A 70 5.40 -19.83 21.90
CA LEU A 70 5.89 -21.21 21.75
C LEU A 70 6.95 -21.57 22.81
N LYS A 71 7.76 -20.61 23.24
CA LYS A 71 8.75 -20.82 24.31
C LYS A 71 8.10 -20.92 25.67
N GLU A 72 7.08 -20.12 25.95
CA GLU A 72 6.41 -20.03 27.25
C GLU A 72 5.37 -21.16 27.48
N VAL A 73 4.72 -21.63 26.43
CA VAL A 73 3.68 -22.66 26.54
C VAL A 73 4.31 -23.99 26.94
N ARG A 74 3.73 -24.62 27.99
CA ARG A 74 4.16 -25.92 28.53
C ARG A 74 3.59 -27.07 27.71
N VAL A 75 4.16 -27.30 26.53
CA VAL A 75 3.86 -28.48 25.70
C VAL A 75 5.10 -29.33 25.51
N LYS A 76 4.91 -30.59 25.12
CA LYS A 76 6.01 -31.53 24.87
C LYS A 76 6.92 -30.98 23.76
N GLU A 77 8.24 -31.17 23.93
CA GLU A 77 9.24 -30.63 22.99
C GLU A 77 9.05 -31.08 21.54
N HIS A 78 8.59 -32.31 21.30
CA HIS A 78 8.31 -32.79 19.95
C HIS A 78 7.14 -31.99 19.30
N VAL A 79 6.14 -31.57 20.08
CA VAL A 79 5.03 -30.77 19.60
C VAL A 79 5.53 -29.36 19.25
N LYS A 80 6.36 -28.73 20.09
CA LYS A 80 6.98 -27.44 19.80
C LYS A 80 7.77 -27.49 18.49
N LYS A 81 8.64 -28.50 18.35
CA LYS A 81 9.43 -28.70 17.13
C LYS A 81 8.55 -28.87 15.89
N ALA A 82 7.48 -29.68 15.99
CA ALA A 82 6.54 -29.88 14.89
C ALA A 82 5.83 -28.59 14.50
N VAL A 83 5.30 -27.83 15.47
CA VAL A 83 4.63 -26.55 15.23
C VAL A 83 5.60 -25.54 14.60
N THR A 84 6.83 -25.45 15.12
CA THR A 84 7.85 -24.56 14.56
C THR A 84 8.20 -24.96 13.12
N ALA A 85 8.36 -26.25 12.85
CA ALA A 85 8.67 -26.72 11.49
C ALA A 85 7.53 -26.42 10.51
N VAL A 86 6.28 -26.67 10.91
CA VAL A 86 5.10 -26.33 10.08
C VAL A 86 5.02 -24.83 9.82
N PHE A 87 5.25 -24.00 10.84
CA PHE A 87 5.25 -22.55 10.69
C PHE A 87 6.33 -22.08 9.71
N LEU A 88 7.58 -22.55 9.87
CA LEU A 88 8.67 -22.20 8.97
C LEU A 88 8.41 -22.68 7.54
N ALA A 89 7.86 -23.88 7.37
CA ALA A 89 7.49 -24.41 6.06
C ALA A 89 6.39 -23.54 5.40
N ALA A 90 5.39 -23.11 6.16
CA ALA A 90 4.33 -22.22 5.67
C ALA A 90 4.87 -20.85 5.24
N VAL A 91 5.78 -20.26 6.03
CA VAL A 91 6.45 -19.00 5.69
C VAL A 91 7.30 -19.18 4.43
N ALA A 92 8.11 -20.22 4.35
CA ALA A 92 8.94 -20.50 3.17
C ALA A 92 8.07 -20.71 1.91
N ALA A 93 7.00 -21.48 2.01
CA ALA A 93 6.05 -21.67 0.91
C ALA A 93 5.39 -20.35 0.48
N GLY A 94 5.01 -19.51 1.45
CA GLY A 94 4.47 -18.18 1.19
C GLY A 94 5.46 -17.27 0.45
N CYS A 95 6.74 -17.28 0.87
CA CYS A 95 7.79 -16.52 0.18
C CYS A 95 7.99 -17.01 -1.27
N VAL A 96 8.05 -18.33 -1.47
CA VAL A 96 8.19 -18.92 -2.81
C VAL A 96 7.01 -18.54 -3.70
N LEU A 97 5.77 -18.65 -3.17
CA LEU A 97 4.57 -18.27 -3.92
C LEU A 97 4.55 -16.78 -4.29
N LEU A 98 5.02 -15.91 -3.39
CA LEU A 98 5.16 -14.48 -3.67
C LEU A 98 6.18 -14.24 -4.78
N LEU A 99 7.37 -14.85 -4.69
CA LEU A 99 8.41 -14.73 -5.71
C LEU A 99 7.93 -15.21 -7.07
N VAL A 100 7.25 -16.36 -7.12
CA VAL A 100 6.69 -16.90 -8.38
C VAL A 100 5.59 -15.99 -8.95
N ARG A 101 4.77 -15.37 -8.10
CA ARG A 101 3.74 -14.43 -8.56
C ARG A 101 4.31 -13.09 -9.01
N MET A 102 5.42 -12.65 -8.44
CA MET A 102 6.09 -11.42 -8.84
C MET A 102 6.96 -11.60 -10.09
N ASP A 103 7.34 -12.84 -10.40
CA ASP A 103 8.10 -13.14 -11.59
C ASP A 103 7.24 -12.89 -12.86
N GLY A 104 7.70 -11.98 -13.69
CA GLY A 104 7.02 -11.58 -14.92
C GLY A 104 5.85 -10.59 -14.77
N VAL A 105 5.52 -10.14 -13.56
CA VAL A 105 4.55 -9.05 -13.36
C VAL A 105 5.30 -7.71 -13.31
N ASP A 106 5.52 -7.12 -14.45
CA ASP A 106 5.96 -5.72 -14.54
C ASP A 106 4.74 -4.82 -14.69
N GLU A 107 4.18 -4.38 -13.56
CA GLU A 107 3.06 -3.42 -13.53
C GLU A 107 3.41 -2.06 -14.15
N THR A 108 4.70 -1.83 -14.39
CA THR A 108 5.17 -0.59 -15.01
C THR A 108 5.30 -0.68 -16.52
N LEU A 109 5.18 -1.87 -17.10
CA LEU A 109 5.42 -2.08 -18.54
C LEU A 109 4.54 -1.20 -19.43
N GLU A 110 3.23 -1.15 -19.16
CA GLU A 110 2.31 -0.29 -19.89
C GLU A 110 2.68 1.19 -19.74
N LYS A 111 3.06 1.60 -18.54
CA LYS A 111 3.48 2.98 -18.26
C LYS A 111 4.79 3.32 -18.96
N ARG A 112 5.74 2.38 -19.06
CA ARG A 112 6.99 2.58 -19.83
C ARG A 112 6.71 2.83 -21.30
N VAL A 113 5.80 2.06 -21.89
CA VAL A 113 5.41 2.27 -23.30
C VAL A 113 4.83 3.66 -23.53
N ILE A 114 4.00 4.15 -22.60
CA ILE A 114 3.44 5.51 -22.65
C ILE A 114 4.56 6.55 -22.50
N VAL A 115 5.45 6.37 -21.52
CA VAL A 115 6.60 7.26 -21.30
C VAL A 115 7.47 7.36 -22.54
N ASP A 116 7.86 6.23 -23.10
CA ASP A 116 8.71 6.18 -24.31
C ASP A 116 8.05 6.93 -25.48
N LYS A 117 6.75 6.73 -25.65
CA LYS A 117 5.97 7.45 -26.68
C LYS A 117 5.95 8.95 -26.43
N MET A 118 5.64 9.38 -25.22
CA MET A 118 5.56 10.82 -24.88
C MET A 118 6.93 11.50 -25.05
N VAL A 119 8.00 10.85 -24.61
CA VAL A 119 9.37 11.35 -24.81
C VAL A 119 9.72 11.42 -26.31
N ALA A 120 9.37 10.40 -27.09
CA ALA A 120 9.62 10.38 -28.53
C ALA A 120 8.86 11.48 -29.28
N GLU A 121 7.67 11.85 -28.80
CA GLU A 121 6.84 12.92 -29.36
C GLU A 121 7.24 14.31 -28.83
N GLY A 122 8.27 14.38 -27.97
CA GLY A 122 8.80 15.65 -27.47
C GLY A 122 7.96 16.29 -26.34
N TYR A 123 7.20 15.50 -25.58
CA TYR A 123 6.54 15.99 -24.39
C TYR A 123 7.54 16.00 -23.22
N GLU A 124 7.59 17.13 -22.53
CA GLU A 124 8.39 17.30 -21.32
C GLU A 124 7.52 17.45 -20.06
N ASN A 125 6.25 17.78 -20.26
CA ASN A 125 5.31 18.12 -19.17
C ASN A 125 3.97 17.40 -19.35
N GLY A 126 3.36 17.01 -18.23
CA GLY A 126 2.05 16.38 -18.23
C GLY A 126 1.29 16.55 -16.93
N TYR A 127 -0.01 16.27 -16.99
CA TYR A 127 -0.89 16.19 -15.83
C TYR A 127 -1.43 14.79 -15.65
N ALA A 128 -1.55 14.33 -14.41
CA ALA A 128 -2.19 13.08 -14.07
C ALA A 128 -2.70 13.08 -12.63
N THR A 129 -3.49 12.05 -12.30
CA THR A 129 -3.80 11.75 -10.91
C THR A 129 -2.57 11.22 -10.16
N PHE A 130 -2.63 11.23 -8.84
CA PHE A 130 -1.51 10.86 -7.97
C PHE A 130 -0.87 9.51 -8.34
N TRP A 131 -1.68 8.48 -8.57
CA TRP A 131 -1.19 7.12 -8.85
C TRP A 131 -0.53 6.95 -10.22
N ASN A 132 -0.80 7.85 -11.12
CA ASN A 132 -0.27 7.81 -12.49
C ASN A 132 0.87 8.82 -12.70
N GLY A 133 0.84 9.97 -12.03
CA GLY A 133 1.77 11.07 -12.29
C GLY A 133 3.21 10.77 -11.87
N ASN A 134 3.45 10.55 -10.58
CA ASN A 134 4.81 10.43 -10.05
C ASN A 134 5.62 9.31 -10.70
N VAL A 135 4.97 8.18 -11.01
CA VAL A 135 5.62 7.05 -11.67
C VAL A 135 6.10 7.38 -13.09
N MET A 136 5.43 8.28 -13.81
CA MET A 136 5.84 8.71 -15.15
C MET A 136 7.12 9.54 -15.11
N THR A 137 7.26 10.44 -14.13
CA THR A 137 8.50 11.20 -13.90
C THR A 137 9.66 10.26 -13.62
N GLU A 138 9.48 9.27 -12.74
CA GLU A 138 10.50 8.28 -12.40
C GLU A 138 10.89 7.43 -13.61
N LEU A 139 9.93 6.85 -14.31
CA LEU A 139 10.17 5.97 -15.46
C LEU A 139 10.83 6.71 -16.63
N SER A 140 10.59 8.00 -16.79
CA SER A 140 11.24 8.83 -17.81
C SER A 140 12.67 9.23 -17.44
N GLY A 141 13.13 8.92 -16.22
CA GLY A 141 14.41 9.43 -15.69
C GLY A 141 14.40 10.96 -15.54
N GLY A 142 13.25 11.55 -15.23
CA GLY A 142 13.07 12.98 -15.04
C GLY A 142 12.91 13.79 -16.33
N LYS A 143 12.84 13.14 -17.50
CA LYS A 143 12.61 13.84 -18.79
C LYS A 143 11.19 14.39 -18.91
N ILE A 144 10.24 13.74 -18.24
CA ILE A 144 8.85 14.19 -18.14
C ILE A 144 8.62 14.65 -16.71
N GLN A 145 8.14 15.87 -16.54
CA GLN A 145 7.67 16.39 -15.27
C GLN A 145 6.13 16.28 -15.22
N MET A 146 5.62 15.74 -14.11
CA MET A 146 4.19 15.53 -13.94
C MET A 146 3.63 16.41 -12.84
N TRP A 147 2.60 17.20 -13.18
CA TRP A 147 1.76 17.89 -12.22
C TRP A 147 0.64 16.97 -11.81
N VAL A 148 0.57 16.70 -10.52
CA VAL A 148 -0.46 15.81 -9.98
C VAL A 148 -1.58 16.63 -9.41
N TRP A 149 -2.78 16.46 -9.94
CA TRP A 149 -3.96 17.09 -9.38
C TRP A 149 -4.63 16.22 -8.31
N ARG A 150 -5.49 16.82 -7.55
CA ARG A 150 -6.27 16.14 -6.52
C ARG A 150 -7.43 15.38 -7.16
N ASP A 151 -7.60 14.09 -6.79
CA ASP A 151 -8.65 13.23 -7.37
C ASP A 151 -10.07 13.81 -7.17
N ALA A 152 -10.29 14.54 -6.08
CA ALA A 152 -11.58 15.19 -5.79
C ALA A 152 -11.96 16.31 -6.76
N THR A 153 -11.00 16.81 -7.54
CA THR A 153 -11.25 17.87 -8.54
C THR A 153 -11.66 17.31 -9.91
N LEU A 154 -11.69 16.00 -10.06
CA LEU A 154 -12.25 15.32 -11.24
C LEU A 154 -13.79 15.28 -11.17
N ASP A 155 -14.39 16.41 -10.88
CA ASP A 155 -15.82 16.59 -10.80
C ASP A 155 -16.46 16.84 -12.19
N GLN A 156 -17.67 17.40 -12.20
CA GLN A 156 -18.42 17.66 -13.43
C GLN A 156 -17.76 18.65 -14.41
N HIS A 157 -16.78 19.42 -13.95
CA HIS A 157 -16.11 20.46 -14.73
C HIS A 157 -14.79 20.00 -15.36
N GLY A 158 -14.32 18.81 -14.98
CA GLY A 158 -13.02 18.29 -15.41
C GLY A 158 -11.91 18.57 -14.40
N PRO A 159 -10.66 18.21 -14.72
CA PRO A 159 -9.55 18.43 -13.82
C PRO A 159 -9.30 19.95 -13.64
N ASP A 160 -9.30 20.39 -12.39
CA ASP A 160 -8.82 21.71 -12.05
C ASP A 160 -7.29 21.69 -12.04
N VAL A 161 -6.72 22.14 -13.15
CA VAL A 161 -5.26 22.20 -13.33
C VAL A 161 -4.58 23.21 -12.41
N ASP A 162 -5.35 24.07 -11.75
CA ASP A 162 -4.85 25.04 -10.77
C ASP A 162 -4.79 24.46 -9.35
N GLU A 163 -5.47 23.34 -9.09
CA GLU A 163 -5.43 22.65 -7.80
C GLU A 163 -4.48 21.45 -7.81
N ILE A 164 -3.20 21.73 -7.60
CA ILE A 164 -2.17 20.70 -7.53
C ILE A 164 -2.16 20.02 -6.16
N TYR A 165 -2.02 18.70 -6.16
CA TYR A 165 -1.85 17.90 -4.95
C TYR A 165 -0.38 17.95 -4.50
N PRO A 166 -0.04 18.65 -3.39
CA PRO A 166 1.35 18.97 -3.06
C PRO A 166 2.18 17.77 -2.61
N TRP A 167 1.54 16.64 -2.33
CA TRP A 167 2.26 15.48 -1.80
C TRP A 167 3.13 14.81 -2.86
N LEU A 168 4.41 14.61 -2.54
CA LEU A 168 5.43 14.05 -3.43
C LEU A 168 5.61 14.83 -4.75
N GLN A 169 5.32 16.13 -4.72
CA GLN A 169 5.55 17.04 -5.84
C GLN A 169 6.72 17.98 -5.54
N LEU A 170 7.33 18.51 -6.58
CA LEU A 170 8.28 19.62 -6.43
C LEU A 170 7.51 20.85 -5.92
N THR A 171 8.14 21.62 -5.03
CA THR A 171 7.53 22.88 -4.51
C THR A 171 7.19 23.86 -5.61
N SER A 172 7.95 23.85 -6.70
CA SER A 172 7.69 24.68 -7.88
C SER A 172 6.36 24.34 -8.57
N HIS A 173 5.91 23.06 -8.50
CA HIS A 173 4.63 22.67 -9.12
C HIS A 173 3.41 23.30 -8.46
N ASP A 174 3.54 23.76 -7.21
CA ASP A 174 2.47 24.45 -6.50
C ASP A 174 2.22 25.87 -7.05
N THR A 175 3.28 26.54 -7.51
CA THR A 175 3.23 27.94 -7.97
C THR A 175 3.45 28.11 -9.46
N GLU A 176 4.11 27.17 -10.11
CA GLU A 176 4.43 27.23 -11.53
C GLU A 176 3.54 26.29 -12.32
N ARG A 177 3.20 26.67 -13.53
CA ARG A 177 2.46 25.83 -14.47
C ARG A 177 3.34 25.46 -15.64
N PRO A 178 3.18 24.26 -16.21
CA PRO A 178 3.98 23.82 -17.34
C PRO A 178 3.76 24.73 -18.53
N THR A 179 4.83 25.00 -19.25
CA THR A 179 4.81 25.74 -20.49
C THR A 179 5.10 24.83 -21.66
N GLY A 180 4.58 25.17 -22.84
CA GLY A 180 4.80 24.38 -24.05
C GLY A 180 3.77 23.26 -24.26
N LYS A 181 4.22 22.18 -24.87
CA LYS A 181 3.38 21.02 -25.19
C LYS A 181 3.13 20.18 -23.93
N VAL A 182 1.88 20.03 -23.56
CA VAL A 182 1.46 19.32 -22.34
C VAL A 182 0.50 18.19 -22.71
N PHE A 183 0.60 17.04 -22.06
CA PHE A 183 -0.37 15.97 -22.18
C PHE A 183 -1.11 15.73 -20.85
N VAL A 184 -2.24 15.06 -20.94
CA VAL A 184 -3.05 14.65 -19.80
C VAL A 184 -3.18 13.13 -19.78
N LEU A 185 -2.86 12.50 -18.67
CA LEU A 185 -2.92 11.06 -18.53
C LEU A 185 -4.04 10.65 -17.58
N PHE A 186 -4.92 9.78 -18.08
CA PHE A 186 -5.98 9.13 -17.31
C PHE A 186 -5.88 7.62 -17.43
N SER A 187 -6.19 6.92 -16.37
CA SER A 187 -6.51 5.50 -16.48
C SER A 187 -7.84 5.33 -17.24
N ARG A 188 -8.06 4.12 -17.77
CA ARG A 188 -9.33 3.79 -18.44
C ARG A 188 -10.53 3.95 -17.50
N GLU A 189 -10.34 3.64 -16.23
CA GLU A 189 -11.38 3.76 -15.19
C GLU A 189 -11.70 5.23 -14.90
N GLU A 190 -10.67 6.04 -14.66
CA GLU A 190 -10.82 7.50 -14.46
C GLU A 190 -11.53 8.14 -15.64
N PHE A 191 -11.10 7.83 -16.85
CA PHE A 191 -11.72 8.36 -18.07
C PHE A 191 -13.15 7.85 -18.25
N GLY A 192 -13.40 6.55 -17.98
CA GLY A 192 -14.71 5.91 -18.15
C GLY A 192 -15.80 6.46 -17.25
N ASN A 193 -15.44 6.83 -16.02
CA ASN A 193 -16.37 7.24 -14.97
C ASN A 193 -16.61 8.76 -14.92
N ASN A 194 -15.91 9.53 -15.73
CA ASN A 194 -15.96 11.00 -15.66
C ASN A 194 -16.94 11.61 -16.66
N PRO A 195 -17.88 12.47 -16.20
CA PRO A 195 -18.85 13.13 -17.06
C PRO A 195 -18.23 14.14 -18.04
N TRP A 196 -17.09 14.73 -17.70
CA TRP A 196 -16.42 15.74 -18.54
C TRP A 196 -15.66 15.17 -19.75
N LYS A 197 -15.53 13.85 -19.86
CA LYS A 197 -14.89 13.20 -21.02
C LYS A 197 -15.52 13.61 -22.36
N GLN A 198 -16.78 14.02 -22.34
CA GLN A 198 -17.48 14.50 -23.53
C GLN A 198 -16.94 15.85 -24.04
N ASN A 199 -16.26 16.61 -23.18
CA ASN A 199 -15.67 17.90 -23.51
C ASN A 199 -14.22 17.81 -24.00
N LEU A 200 -13.61 16.62 -23.87
CA LEU A 200 -12.30 16.36 -24.44
C LEU A 200 -12.48 16.02 -25.92
N GLN A 201 -12.24 16.97 -26.79
CA GLN A 201 -12.11 16.69 -28.21
C GLN A 201 -10.71 16.13 -28.48
N PRO A 202 -10.57 14.94 -29.08
CA PRO A 202 -9.27 14.50 -29.58
C PRO A 202 -8.83 15.47 -30.69
N GLU A 203 -7.67 16.09 -30.50
CA GLU A 203 -6.96 16.75 -31.59
C GLU A 203 -6.43 15.78 -32.62
#